data_c0f80218b545bbd089db84bdfe6607dc
#
_entry.id   c0f80218b545bbd089db84bdfe6607dc
#
_cell.length_a   1.000
_cell.length_b   1.000
_cell.length_c   1.000
_cell.angle_alpha   90.00
_cell.angle_beta   90.00
_cell.angle_gamma   90.00
#
_symmetry.space_group_name_H-M   'P 1'
#
loop_
_entity.id
_entity.type
_entity.pdbx_description
1 polymer ?
#
loop_
_entity_poly.entity_id
_entity_poly.type
_entity_poly.pdbx_seq_one_letter_code
_entity_poly.pdbx_strand_id
1 'polypeptide(L)'
;LISFNALQALCTGLYAVASWRFSVTAEANIFLVFGANAIEHLAGAMALVALLTLAMDYARPERAGSDFTFQVCMVTLIGGTGHVLSGAIAEQIGYTGHFIMSALVGVLLLWPLLLWGRVYQAKHPQPLVQ
;
A
#
# COMPACT_ATOMS: atom_id res chain seq x y z
N LEU A 1 1.84 7.01 7.53
CA LEU A 1 2.12 5.81 6.75
C LEU A 1 1.22 4.63 7.13
N ILE A 2 1.18 4.20 8.40
CA ILE A 2 0.39 3.04 8.88
C ILE A 2 -1.09 3.19 8.52
N SER A 3 -1.71 4.33 8.83
CA SER A 3 -3.14 4.59 8.57
C SER A 3 -3.48 4.50 7.07
N PHE A 4 -2.61 5.00 6.20
CA PHE A 4 -2.83 4.95 4.76
C PHE A 4 -2.67 3.54 4.19
N ASN A 5 -1.69 2.77 4.69
CA ASN A 5 -1.55 1.36 4.31
C ASN A 5 -2.72 0.51 4.80
N ALA A 6 -3.24 0.76 6.00
CA ALA A 6 -4.45 0.10 6.49
C ALA A 6 -5.66 0.42 5.62
N LEU A 7 -5.84 1.69 5.24
CA LEU A 7 -6.92 2.11 4.35
C LEU A 7 -6.78 1.43 2.97
N GLN A 8 -5.57 1.34 2.44
CA GLN A 8 -5.31 0.67 1.16
C GLN A 8 -5.63 -0.82 1.21
N ALA A 9 -5.27 -1.53 2.30
CA ALA A 9 -5.64 -2.92 2.50
C ALA A 9 -7.17 -3.11 2.57
N LEU A 10 -7.90 -2.19 3.21
CA LEU A 10 -9.37 -2.18 3.23
C LEU A 10 -9.96 -1.98 1.82
N CYS A 11 -9.43 -1.03 1.04
CA CYS A 11 -9.87 -0.80 -0.34
C CYS A 11 -9.65 -2.02 -1.23
N THR A 12 -8.51 -2.71 -1.07
CA THR A 12 -8.25 -3.99 -1.77
C THR A 12 -9.28 -5.05 -1.39
N GLY A 13 -9.71 -5.10 -0.13
CA GLY A 13 -10.81 -5.94 0.33
C GLY A 13 -12.15 -5.60 -0.34
N LEU A 14 -12.44 -4.32 -0.58
CA LEU A 14 -13.65 -3.90 -1.32
C LEU A 14 -13.63 -4.37 -2.78
N TYR A 15 -12.47 -4.39 -3.43
CA TYR A 15 -12.34 -4.98 -4.77
C TYR A 15 -12.61 -6.48 -4.76
N ALA A 16 -12.20 -7.21 -3.72
CA ALA A 16 -12.52 -8.63 -3.58
C ALA A 16 -14.03 -8.85 -3.50
N VAL A 17 -14.75 -8.03 -2.72
CA VAL A 17 -16.21 -8.06 -2.62
C VAL A 17 -16.87 -7.72 -3.94
N ALA A 18 -16.40 -6.67 -4.64
CA ALA A 18 -16.94 -6.26 -5.93
C ALA A 18 -16.75 -7.36 -6.99
N SER A 19 -15.57 -7.96 -7.05
CA SER A 19 -15.25 -9.06 -7.96
C SER A 19 -16.09 -10.30 -7.67
N TRP A 20 -16.25 -10.66 -6.40
CA TRP A 20 -17.10 -11.78 -6.00
C TRP A 20 -18.58 -11.56 -6.37
N ARG A 21 -19.11 -10.37 -6.10
CA ARG A 21 -20.48 -10.01 -6.49
C ARG A 21 -20.67 -10.13 -8.01
N PHE A 22 -19.74 -9.59 -8.79
CA PHE A 22 -19.79 -9.70 -10.24
C PHE A 22 -19.80 -11.16 -10.71
N SER A 23 -19.00 -12.04 -10.09
CA SER A 23 -18.97 -13.47 -10.44
C SER A 23 -20.27 -14.21 -10.13
N VAL A 24 -21.07 -13.73 -9.16
CA VAL A 24 -22.34 -14.36 -8.75
C VAL A 24 -23.55 -13.76 -9.49
N THR A 25 -23.58 -12.44 -9.68
CA THR A 25 -24.77 -11.74 -10.23
C THR A 25 -24.59 -11.30 -11.68
N ALA A 26 -23.37 -11.35 -12.23
CA ALA A 26 -23.00 -10.78 -13.51
C ALA A 26 -23.30 -9.27 -13.63
N GLU A 27 -23.61 -8.59 -12.53
CA GLU A 27 -23.89 -7.16 -12.48
C GLU A 27 -22.73 -6.42 -11.82
N ALA A 28 -22.13 -5.47 -12.55
CA ALA A 28 -21.12 -4.58 -12.03
C ALA A 28 -21.75 -3.36 -11.36
N ASN A 29 -21.51 -3.19 -10.06
CA ASN A 29 -21.86 -1.94 -9.40
C ASN A 29 -20.75 -0.90 -9.69
N ILE A 30 -20.98 -0.10 -10.73
CA ILE A 30 -20.03 0.91 -11.21
C ILE A 30 -19.68 1.90 -10.11
N PHE A 31 -20.62 2.36 -9.30
CA PHE A 31 -20.36 3.31 -8.21
C PHE A 31 -19.46 2.71 -7.13
N LEU A 32 -19.64 1.42 -6.80
CA LEU A 32 -18.76 0.73 -5.85
C LEU A 32 -17.34 0.64 -6.38
N VAL A 33 -17.17 0.26 -7.65
CA VAL A 33 -15.85 0.09 -8.27
C VAL A 33 -15.13 1.44 -8.39
N PHE A 34 -15.80 2.48 -8.92
CA PHE A 34 -15.19 3.80 -9.06
C PHE A 34 -14.92 4.45 -7.70
N GLY A 35 -15.83 4.30 -6.73
CA GLY A 35 -15.65 4.82 -5.37
C GLY A 35 -14.45 4.17 -4.67
N ALA A 36 -14.36 2.84 -4.72
CA ALA A 36 -13.23 2.11 -4.16
C ALA A 36 -11.90 2.51 -4.83
N ASN A 37 -11.90 2.67 -6.18
CA ASN A 37 -10.75 3.10 -6.94
C ASN A 37 -10.29 4.52 -6.56
N ALA A 38 -11.22 5.45 -6.43
CA ALA A 38 -10.89 6.83 -6.05
C ALA A 38 -10.27 6.90 -4.65
N ILE A 39 -10.84 6.18 -3.67
CA ILE A 39 -10.34 6.15 -2.30
C ILE A 39 -8.97 5.44 -2.25
N GLU A 40 -8.81 4.34 -2.97
CA GLU A 40 -7.56 3.58 -3.02
C GLU A 40 -6.43 4.43 -3.62
N HIS A 41 -6.67 5.13 -4.73
CA HIS A 41 -5.67 6.01 -5.35
C HIS A 41 -5.30 7.18 -4.44
N LEU A 42 -6.28 7.78 -3.75
CA LEU A 42 -6.00 8.84 -2.79
C LEU A 42 -5.16 8.32 -1.62
N ALA A 43 -5.54 7.18 -1.04
CA ALA A 43 -4.79 6.55 0.06
C ALA A 43 -3.37 6.15 -0.38
N GLY A 44 -3.23 5.60 -1.58
CA GLY A 44 -1.94 5.23 -2.18
C GLY A 44 -1.03 6.44 -2.40
N ALA A 45 -1.57 7.55 -2.93
CA ALA A 45 -0.82 8.79 -3.10
C ALA A 45 -0.33 9.35 -1.76
N MET A 46 -1.19 9.36 -0.73
CA MET A 46 -0.82 9.81 0.62
C MET A 46 0.22 8.89 1.27
N ALA A 47 0.10 7.56 1.06
CA ALA A 47 1.09 6.61 1.53
C ALA A 47 2.45 6.82 0.84
N LEU A 48 2.45 7.09 -0.47
CA LEU A 48 3.66 7.38 -1.22
C LEU A 48 4.35 8.65 -0.72
N VAL A 49 3.61 9.74 -0.51
CA VAL A 49 4.17 10.98 0.06
C VAL A 49 4.80 10.71 1.42
N ALA A 50 4.12 9.99 2.31
CA ALA A 50 4.65 9.64 3.62
C ALA A 50 5.91 8.75 3.52
N LEU A 51 5.97 7.84 2.54
CA LEU A 51 7.13 6.99 2.30
C LEU A 51 8.33 7.81 1.78
N LEU A 52 8.09 8.73 0.83
CA LEU A 52 9.14 9.59 0.29
C LEU A 52 9.69 10.55 1.35
N THR A 53 8.83 11.10 2.21
CA THR A 53 9.27 11.91 3.36
C THR A 53 10.18 11.10 4.28
N LEU A 54 9.77 9.88 4.60
CA LEU A 54 10.57 8.98 5.42
C LEU A 54 11.92 8.64 4.75
N ALA A 55 11.92 8.41 3.45
CA ALA A 55 13.14 8.15 2.69
C ALA A 55 14.12 9.33 2.75
N MET A 56 13.61 10.58 2.74
CA MET A 56 14.43 11.78 2.93
C MET A 56 14.99 11.86 4.35
N ASP A 57 14.19 11.52 5.38
CA ASP A 57 14.65 11.55 6.78
C ASP A 57 15.78 10.54 7.06
N TYR A 58 15.81 9.43 6.32
CA TYR A 58 16.85 8.41 6.43
C TYR A 58 18.07 8.64 5.50
N ALA A 59 18.00 9.59 4.60
CA ALA A 59 19.12 9.92 3.72
C ALA A 59 20.23 10.64 4.51
N ARG A 60 21.49 10.24 4.25
CA ARG A 60 22.64 10.88 4.91
C ARG A 60 22.85 12.28 4.34
N PRO A 61 23.08 13.31 5.16
CA PRO A 61 23.23 14.70 4.70
C PRO A 61 24.29 14.88 3.60
N GLU A 62 25.42 14.15 3.71
CA GLU A 62 26.55 14.26 2.77
C GLU A 62 26.26 13.61 1.41
N ARG A 63 25.25 12.73 1.33
CA ARG A 63 24.87 11.96 0.14
C ARG A 63 23.36 11.89 -0.07
N ALA A 64 22.64 12.90 0.41
CA ALA A 64 21.18 12.89 0.46
C ALA A 64 20.55 12.58 -0.91
N GLY A 65 21.02 13.18 -1.98
CA GLY A 65 20.52 12.94 -3.33
C GLY A 65 20.70 11.49 -3.80
N SER A 66 21.89 10.92 -3.60
CA SER A 66 22.18 9.54 -4.02
C SER A 66 21.39 8.52 -3.19
N ASP A 67 21.35 8.71 -1.86
CA ASP A 67 20.64 7.82 -0.95
C ASP A 67 19.14 7.84 -1.23
N PHE A 68 18.54 9.01 -1.42
CA PHE A 68 17.14 9.16 -1.79
C PHE A 68 16.81 8.50 -3.14
N THR A 69 17.62 8.81 -4.16
CA THR A 69 17.43 8.23 -5.50
C THR A 69 17.50 6.70 -5.46
N PHE A 70 18.49 6.15 -4.75
CA PHE A 70 18.61 4.70 -4.59
C PHE A 70 17.38 4.08 -3.93
N GLN A 71 16.87 4.68 -2.85
CA GLN A 71 15.66 4.21 -2.17
C GLN A 71 14.44 4.24 -3.10
N VAL A 72 14.25 5.34 -3.84
CA VAL A 72 13.14 5.48 -4.79
C VAL A 72 13.25 4.44 -5.92
N CYS A 73 14.44 4.23 -6.47
CA CYS A 73 14.66 3.20 -7.48
C CYS A 73 14.34 1.79 -6.96
N MET A 74 14.71 1.47 -5.72
CA MET A 74 14.38 0.17 -5.11
C MET A 74 12.87 0.01 -4.92
N VAL A 75 12.18 1.01 -4.43
CA VAL A 75 10.71 1.00 -4.28
C VAL A 75 10.02 0.80 -5.64
N THR A 76 10.47 1.51 -6.66
CA THR A 76 9.91 1.42 -8.01
C THR A 76 10.16 0.03 -8.64
N LEU A 77 11.37 -0.51 -8.47
CA LEU A 77 11.72 -1.82 -8.98
C LEU A 77 10.88 -2.93 -8.32
N ILE A 78 10.76 -2.89 -6.99
CA ILE A 78 9.96 -3.87 -6.23
C ILE A 78 8.47 -3.74 -6.62
N GLY A 79 7.95 -2.52 -6.68
CA GLY A 79 6.57 -2.25 -7.06
C GLY A 79 6.28 -2.70 -8.50
N GLY A 80 7.13 -2.36 -9.45
CA GLY A 80 7.00 -2.78 -10.86
C GLY A 80 7.03 -4.30 -11.02
N THR A 81 7.96 -4.97 -10.33
CA THR A 81 8.02 -6.45 -10.31
C THR A 81 6.74 -7.04 -9.71
N GLY A 82 6.25 -6.46 -8.61
CA GLY A 82 5.00 -6.84 -7.99
C GLY A 82 3.80 -6.74 -8.94
N HIS A 83 3.72 -5.67 -9.74
CA HIS A 83 2.66 -5.51 -10.74
C HIS A 83 2.70 -6.60 -11.82
N VAL A 84 3.88 -6.93 -12.35
CA VAL A 84 4.01 -8.00 -13.36
C VAL A 84 3.59 -9.36 -12.78
N LEU A 85 4.06 -9.69 -11.59
CA LEU A 85 3.70 -10.95 -10.91
C LEU A 85 2.21 -11.00 -10.56
N SER A 86 1.63 -9.86 -10.16
CA SER A 86 0.21 -9.73 -9.84
C SER A 86 -0.69 -10.17 -11.00
N GLY A 87 -0.39 -9.75 -12.23
CA GLY A 87 -1.12 -10.18 -13.42
C GLY A 87 -1.06 -11.70 -13.63
N ALA A 88 0.13 -12.29 -13.57
CA ALA A 88 0.32 -13.73 -13.74
C ALA A 88 -0.39 -14.56 -12.64
N ILE A 89 -0.41 -14.07 -11.40
CA ILE A 89 -1.13 -14.71 -10.30
C ILE A 89 -2.65 -14.61 -10.52
N ALA A 90 -3.15 -13.45 -10.93
CA ALA A 90 -4.57 -13.24 -11.19
C ALA A 90 -5.11 -14.14 -12.31
N GLU A 91 -4.31 -14.44 -13.32
CA GLU A 91 -4.66 -15.41 -14.37
C GLU A 91 -4.85 -16.83 -13.83
N GLN A 92 -4.08 -17.24 -12.83
CA GLN A 92 -4.12 -18.59 -12.27
C GLN A 92 -5.23 -18.80 -11.23
N ILE A 93 -5.40 -17.84 -10.30
CA ILE A 93 -6.34 -18.00 -9.17
C ILE A 93 -7.62 -17.15 -9.34
N GLY A 94 -7.76 -16.44 -10.44
CA GLY A 94 -8.86 -15.52 -10.71
C GLY A 94 -8.76 -14.21 -9.94
N TYR A 95 -9.48 -13.20 -10.40
CA TYR A 95 -9.41 -11.84 -9.80
C TYR A 95 -9.88 -11.81 -8.34
N THR A 96 -10.94 -12.54 -7.99
CA THR A 96 -11.45 -12.60 -6.61
C THR A 96 -10.40 -13.19 -5.67
N GLY A 97 -9.78 -14.31 -6.05
CA GLY A 97 -8.72 -14.94 -5.27
C GLY A 97 -7.50 -14.03 -5.12
N HIS A 98 -7.12 -13.37 -6.22
CA HIS A 98 -6.01 -12.41 -6.21
C HIS A 98 -6.25 -11.23 -5.25
N PHE A 99 -7.44 -10.61 -5.26
CA PHE A 99 -7.76 -9.50 -4.36
C PHE A 99 -7.83 -9.94 -2.90
N ILE A 100 -8.36 -11.13 -2.60
CA ILE A 100 -8.35 -11.69 -1.24
C ILE A 100 -6.90 -11.89 -0.76
N MET A 101 -6.08 -12.52 -1.58
CA MET A 101 -4.67 -12.75 -1.26
C MET A 101 -3.93 -11.43 -1.01
N SER A 102 -4.12 -10.45 -1.88
CA SER A 102 -3.49 -9.12 -1.76
C SER A 102 -3.94 -8.40 -0.48
N ALA A 103 -5.22 -8.47 -0.13
CA ALA A 103 -5.74 -7.89 1.11
C ALA A 103 -5.13 -8.58 2.35
N LEU A 104 -5.01 -9.91 2.35
CA LEU A 104 -4.37 -10.66 3.43
C LEU A 104 -2.90 -10.30 3.58
N VAL A 105 -2.15 -10.22 2.48
CA VAL A 105 -0.75 -9.78 2.49
C VAL A 105 -0.64 -8.34 3.01
N GLY A 106 -1.52 -7.44 2.60
CA GLY A 106 -1.59 -6.07 3.11
C GLY A 106 -1.78 -6.01 4.62
N VAL A 107 -2.69 -6.82 5.16
CA VAL A 107 -2.93 -6.91 6.62
C VAL A 107 -1.72 -7.52 7.34
N LEU A 108 -1.11 -8.57 6.80
CA LEU A 108 0.09 -9.19 7.38
C LEU A 108 1.27 -8.21 7.44
N LEU A 109 1.43 -7.37 6.41
CA LEU A 109 2.49 -6.36 6.36
C LEU A 109 2.25 -5.19 7.32
N LEU A 110 1.03 -4.99 7.84
CA LEU A 110 0.80 -4.00 8.90
C LEU A 110 1.52 -4.38 10.20
N TRP A 111 1.71 -5.66 10.49
CA TRP A 111 2.36 -6.10 11.72
C TRP A 111 3.81 -5.59 11.85
N PRO A 112 4.74 -5.87 10.92
CA PRO A 112 6.09 -5.32 10.98
C PRO A 112 6.11 -3.80 10.94
N LEU A 113 5.17 -3.17 10.23
CA LEU A 113 5.06 -1.73 10.15
C LEU A 113 4.65 -1.11 11.50
N LEU A 114 3.76 -1.75 12.24
CA LEU A 114 3.37 -1.35 13.60
C LEU A 114 4.54 -1.50 14.58
N LEU A 115 5.29 -2.60 14.51
CA LEU A 115 6.47 -2.81 15.33
C LEU A 115 7.54 -1.74 15.06
N TRP A 116 7.80 -1.48 13.79
CA TRP A 116 8.73 -0.43 13.39
C TRP A 116 8.27 0.95 13.87
N GLY A 117 6.99 1.28 13.73
CA GLY A 117 6.42 2.55 14.19
C GLY A 117 6.61 2.77 15.70
N ARG A 118 6.48 1.74 16.51
CA ARG A 118 6.74 1.82 17.97
C ARG A 118 8.21 2.12 18.26
N VAL A 119 9.13 1.43 17.57
CA VAL A 119 10.57 1.66 17.74
C VAL A 119 10.98 3.05 17.26
N TYR A 120 10.41 3.51 16.15
CA TYR A 120 10.66 4.84 15.60
C TYR A 120 10.21 5.95 16.55
N GLN A 121 8.99 5.85 17.11
CA GLN A 121 8.49 6.82 18.09
C GLN A 121 9.29 6.84 19.39
N ALA A 122 9.79 5.68 19.83
CA ALA A 122 10.66 5.61 20.99
C ALA A 122 12.01 6.33 20.79
N LYS A 123 12.52 6.35 19.57
CA LYS A 123 13.79 7.03 19.22
C LYS A 123 13.60 8.52 18.92
N HIS A 124 12.42 8.93 18.48
CA HIS A 124 12.08 10.31 18.11
C HIS A 124 10.83 10.77 18.87
N PRO A 125 10.92 10.97 20.21
CA PRO A 125 9.80 11.46 20.98
C PRO A 125 9.40 12.84 20.44
N GLN A 126 8.14 12.96 19.99
CA GLN A 126 7.60 14.25 19.57
C GLN A 126 7.58 15.18 20.79
N PRO A 127 8.12 16.43 20.68
CA PRO A 127 7.94 17.39 21.74
C PRO A 127 6.45 17.64 21.93
N LEU A 128 5.97 17.52 23.18
CA LEU A 128 4.59 17.87 23.51
C LEU A 128 4.41 19.34 23.12
N VAL A 129 3.60 19.59 22.09
CA VAL A 129 3.18 20.96 21.74
C VAL A 129 2.26 21.40 22.88
N GLN A 130 2.81 22.23 23.77
CA GLN A 130 2.04 22.95 24.79
C GLN A 130 1.38 24.16 24.17
#